data_bf42fa8618e48df507c6e275a798ddc0
#
_entry.id   bf42fa8618e48df507c6e275a798ddc0
#
_cell.length_a   1.000
_cell.length_b   1.000
_cell.length_c   1.000
_cell.angle_alpha   90.00
_cell.angle_beta   90.00
_cell.angle_gamma   90.00
#
_symmetry.space_group_name_H-M   'P 1'
#
loop_
_entity.id
_entity.type
_entity.pdbx_description
1 polymer ?
#
loop_
_entity_poly.entity_id
_entity_poly.type
_entity_poly.pdbx_seq_one_letter_code
_entity_poly.pdbx_strand_id
1 'polypeptide(L)'
;VIEKIIKNKKIVALDVGAQGGFNSDNFFSSKYNIFFNEVLIEPLKIKTENSEKKIKVIKKGLWSKKEIKKLYVLGKRPGSSSMFEPDKEKFYLHNIMKKDYENYDVTETVEVECDTLENLLKEISIKEIDYLKIDTQGAELEILKGLGNYRPLLIKLEAHIFSMYKNTPSWHELLNCLYNLNYTMIDWKSIGGHRTRVPAEMDIIFIPNFNNEE
;
A
#
# COMPACT_ATOMS: atom_id res chain seq x y z
N VAL A 1 -1.62 10.03 27.49
CA VAL A 1 -2.36 8.76 27.71
C VAL A 1 -1.82 7.67 26.81
N ILE A 2 -1.70 7.89 25.51
CA ILE A 2 -1.19 6.90 24.52
C ILE A 2 0.22 6.44 24.90
N GLU A 3 1.13 7.34 25.25
CA GLU A 3 2.51 7.02 25.63
C GLU A 3 2.60 6.07 26.85
N LYS A 4 1.62 6.13 27.77
CA LYS A 4 1.55 5.20 28.90
C LYS A 4 1.10 3.80 28.50
N ILE A 5 0.23 3.69 27.49
CA ILE A 5 -0.33 2.42 26.99
C ILE A 5 0.72 1.69 26.15
N ILE A 6 1.49 2.42 25.33
CA ILE A 6 2.44 1.84 24.37
C ILE A 6 3.83 1.60 25.00
N LYS A 7 4.09 2.04 26.23
CA LYS A 7 5.43 2.01 26.86
C LYS A 7 6.17 0.67 26.76
N ASN A 8 5.45 -0.44 26.63
CA ASN A 8 6.02 -1.78 26.67
C ASN A 8 5.73 -2.63 25.41
N LYS A 9 4.93 -2.14 24.45
CA LYS A 9 4.61 -2.86 23.21
C LYS A 9 4.91 -1.97 22.01
N LYS A 10 5.80 -2.43 21.11
CA LYS A 10 6.02 -1.76 19.83
C LYS A 10 4.83 -2.01 18.92
N ILE A 11 4.40 -0.99 18.21
CA ILE A 11 3.39 -1.09 17.14
C ILE A 11 4.03 -1.74 15.94
N VAL A 12 3.51 -2.87 15.50
CA VAL A 12 3.96 -3.55 14.28
C VAL A 12 3.31 -2.87 13.09
N ALA A 13 4.13 -2.17 12.32
CA ALA A 13 3.68 -1.38 11.17
C ALA A 13 4.31 -1.91 9.88
N LEU A 14 3.46 -2.29 8.93
CA LEU A 14 3.85 -2.73 7.60
C LEU A 14 3.53 -1.64 6.57
N ASP A 15 4.51 -1.35 5.71
CA ASP A 15 4.35 -0.48 4.54
C ASP A 15 4.62 -1.33 3.28
N VAL A 16 3.58 -1.57 2.49
CA VAL A 16 3.63 -2.34 1.25
C VAL A 16 3.56 -1.38 0.06
N GLY A 17 4.55 -1.45 -0.83
CA GLY A 17 4.81 -0.41 -1.83
C GLY A 17 5.62 0.73 -1.22
N ALA A 18 6.62 0.41 -0.39
CA ALA A 18 7.32 1.33 0.49
C ALA A 18 8.41 2.16 -0.23
N GLN A 19 8.17 2.65 -1.46
CA GLN A 19 9.17 3.36 -2.27
C GLN A 19 9.72 4.61 -1.58
N GLY A 20 8.89 5.34 -0.83
CA GLY A 20 9.29 6.53 -0.04
C GLY A 20 9.63 6.21 1.42
N GLY A 21 9.43 4.97 1.87
CA GLY A 21 9.53 4.57 3.27
C GLY A 21 8.43 5.16 4.15
N PHE A 22 8.37 4.73 5.40
CA PHE A 22 7.31 5.09 6.36
C PHE A 22 7.24 6.59 6.68
N ASN A 23 8.36 7.30 6.56
CA ASN A 23 8.44 8.74 6.81
C ASN A 23 7.73 9.58 5.73
N SER A 24 7.46 9.02 4.55
CA SER A 24 6.70 9.70 3.50
C SER A 24 5.19 9.72 3.80
N ASP A 25 4.74 8.86 4.70
CA ASP A 25 3.35 8.82 5.14
C ASP A 25 3.12 9.77 6.32
N ASN A 26 2.49 10.90 6.05
CA ASN A 26 2.15 11.90 7.07
C ASN A 26 0.97 11.51 7.97
N PHE A 27 0.51 10.25 7.93
CA PHE A 27 -0.61 9.78 8.75
C PHE A 27 -0.29 9.87 10.25
N PHE A 28 0.94 9.48 10.63
CA PHE A 28 1.41 9.63 12.01
C PHE A 28 2.44 10.74 12.14
N SER A 29 2.35 11.50 13.21
CA SER A 29 3.41 12.46 13.55
C SER A 29 4.74 11.74 13.81
N SER A 30 5.84 12.25 13.25
CA SER A 30 7.19 11.68 13.38
C SER A 30 7.63 11.42 14.83
N LYS A 31 7.10 12.17 15.79
CA LYS A 31 7.36 11.96 17.24
C LYS A 31 6.95 10.56 17.74
N TYR A 32 6.02 9.88 17.03
CA TYR A 32 5.56 8.53 17.37
C TYR A 32 6.39 7.41 16.73
N ASN A 33 7.29 7.76 15.81
CA ASN A 33 8.11 6.77 15.10
C ASN A 33 8.93 5.87 16.02
N ILE A 34 9.28 6.36 17.22
CA ILE A 34 10.00 5.57 18.25
C ILE A 34 9.20 4.34 18.74
N PHE A 35 7.89 4.36 18.58
CA PHE A 35 7.01 3.28 19.02
C PHE A 35 6.78 2.21 17.93
N PHE A 36 7.18 2.48 16.69
CA PHE A 36 6.97 1.56 15.59
C PHE A 36 8.09 0.54 15.43
N ASN A 37 7.69 -0.70 15.15
CA ASN A 37 8.53 -1.74 14.58
C ASN A 37 8.17 -1.81 13.08
N GLU A 38 8.97 -1.15 12.26
CA GLU A 38 8.68 -0.91 10.86
C GLU A 38 9.17 -2.05 9.98
N VAL A 39 8.30 -2.54 9.09
CA VAL A 39 8.62 -3.51 8.06
C VAL A 39 8.22 -2.91 6.71
N LEU A 40 9.21 -2.69 5.85
CA LEU A 40 9.02 -2.17 4.50
C LEU A 40 9.08 -3.30 3.50
N ILE A 41 8.06 -3.41 2.64
CA ILE A 41 7.96 -4.44 1.61
C ILE A 41 7.91 -3.74 0.26
N GLU A 42 8.99 -3.91 -0.52
CA GLU A 42 9.15 -3.22 -1.80
C GLU A 42 10.10 -4.03 -2.69
N PRO A 43 9.65 -4.49 -3.88
CA PRO A 43 10.50 -5.26 -4.78
C PRO A 43 11.66 -4.44 -5.36
N LEU A 44 11.49 -3.14 -5.54
CA LEU A 44 12.53 -2.25 -6.05
C LEU A 44 13.48 -1.81 -4.92
N LYS A 45 14.56 -1.13 -5.31
CA LYS A 45 15.52 -0.58 -4.35
C LYS A 45 14.94 0.64 -3.66
N ILE A 46 14.77 0.56 -2.35
CA ILE A 46 14.37 1.70 -1.50
C ILE A 46 15.60 2.57 -1.19
N LYS A 47 15.44 3.88 -1.29
CA LYS A 47 16.36 4.83 -0.69
C LYS A 47 16.01 4.95 0.79
N THR A 48 16.60 4.13 1.64
CA THR A 48 16.48 4.34 3.09
C THR A 48 17.43 5.48 3.47
N GLU A 49 16.91 6.55 4.02
CA GLU A 49 17.73 7.51 4.74
C GLU A 49 18.39 6.79 5.93
N ASN A 50 19.66 7.14 6.22
CA ASN A 50 20.43 6.60 7.36
C ASN A 50 19.66 6.92 8.67
N SER A 51 18.71 6.06 9.03
CA SER A 51 18.05 6.14 10.33
C SER A 51 18.78 5.21 11.29
N GLU A 52 19.01 5.67 12.51
CA GLU A 52 19.54 4.85 13.62
C GLU A 52 18.58 3.70 13.98
N LYS A 53 17.40 3.65 13.33
CA LYS A 53 16.39 2.61 13.50
C LYS A 53 16.70 1.35 12.70
N LYS A 54 16.52 0.21 13.32
CA LYS A 54 16.56 -1.09 12.68
C LYS A 54 15.29 -1.33 11.87
N ILE A 55 15.23 -0.79 10.64
CA ILE A 55 14.12 -0.98 9.71
C ILE A 55 14.35 -2.31 8.98
N LYS A 56 13.32 -3.17 8.96
CA LYS A 56 13.37 -4.42 8.19
C LYS A 56 12.86 -4.16 6.78
N VAL A 57 13.72 -4.25 5.79
CA VAL A 57 13.37 -4.11 4.36
C VAL A 57 13.30 -5.49 3.72
N ILE A 58 12.19 -5.80 3.05
CA ILE A 58 11.95 -7.07 2.36
C ILE A 58 11.76 -6.78 0.87
N LYS A 59 12.64 -7.33 0.05
CA LYS A 59 12.62 -7.20 -1.41
C LYS A 59 11.80 -8.34 -2.02
N LYS A 60 10.48 -8.27 -1.90
CA LYS A 60 9.52 -9.20 -2.50
C LYS A 60 8.30 -8.42 -2.99
N GLY A 61 7.63 -8.97 -3.97
CA GLY A 61 6.27 -8.54 -4.32
C GLY A 61 5.25 -9.26 -3.44
N LEU A 62 4.06 -8.68 -3.31
CA LEU A 62 2.93 -9.34 -2.66
C LEU A 62 1.78 -9.51 -3.66
N TRP A 63 1.09 -10.65 -3.53
CA TRP A 63 -0.03 -11.01 -4.38
C TRP A 63 -0.98 -11.97 -3.65
N SER A 64 -2.10 -12.35 -4.28
CA SER A 64 -3.07 -13.32 -3.70
C SER A 64 -2.54 -14.75 -3.59
N LYS A 65 -1.48 -15.08 -4.30
CA LYS A 65 -0.82 -16.39 -4.32
C LYS A 65 0.66 -16.25 -4.67
N LYS A 66 1.43 -17.30 -4.45
CA LYS A 66 2.84 -17.35 -4.86
C LYS A 66 2.94 -17.49 -6.37
N GLU A 67 3.49 -16.49 -7.05
CA GLU A 67 3.72 -16.47 -8.49
C GLU A 67 4.77 -15.41 -8.88
N ILE A 68 5.23 -15.45 -10.14
CA ILE A 68 6.10 -14.40 -10.70
C ILE A 68 5.22 -13.41 -11.45
N LYS A 69 5.39 -12.13 -11.15
CA LYS A 69 4.68 -11.01 -11.81
C LYS A 69 5.66 -10.10 -12.53
N LYS A 70 5.17 -9.47 -13.59
CA LYS A 70 5.90 -8.37 -14.23
C LYS A 70 5.63 -7.09 -13.46
N LEU A 71 6.71 -6.34 -13.15
CA LEU A 71 6.64 -4.99 -12.60
C LEU A 71 7.09 -4.02 -13.69
N TYR A 72 6.23 -3.08 -14.04
CA TYR A 72 6.49 -2.00 -15.00
C TYR A 72 7.13 -0.83 -14.25
N VAL A 73 8.42 -0.64 -14.45
CA VAL A 73 9.19 0.39 -13.74
C VAL A 73 9.12 1.71 -14.50
N LEU A 74 8.69 2.76 -13.79
CA LEU A 74 8.63 4.11 -14.31
C LEU A 74 9.86 4.90 -13.84
N GLY A 75 10.88 5.02 -14.70
CA GLY A 75 12.19 5.56 -14.31
C GLY A 75 12.15 6.98 -13.76
N LYS A 76 11.26 7.83 -14.28
CA LYS A 76 11.09 9.21 -13.79
C LYS A 76 10.17 9.30 -12.56
N ARG A 77 9.32 8.29 -12.34
CA ARG A 77 8.35 8.22 -11.23
C ARG A 77 8.33 6.82 -10.60
N PRO A 78 9.40 6.39 -9.95
CA PRO A 78 9.50 5.02 -9.43
C PRO A 78 8.38 4.68 -8.43
N GLY A 79 7.87 5.63 -7.67
CA GLY A 79 6.72 5.44 -6.78
C GLY A 79 5.37 5.18 -7.50
N SER A 80 5.32 5.39 -8.84
CA SER A 80 4.16 5.02 -9.67
C SER A 80 4.40 3.74 -10.46
N SER A 81 5.46 2.98 -10.17
CA SER A 81 5.70 1.66 -10.76
C SER A 81 4.65 0.68 -10.28
N SER A 82 4.18 -0.22 -11.15
CA SER A 82 3.05 -1.10 -10.87
C SER A 82 3.22 -2.47 -11.52
N MET A 83 2.54 -3.47 -10.98
CA MET A 83 2.36 -4.77 -11.64
C MET A 83 1.32 -4.72 -12.77
N PHE A 84 0.72 -3.56 -12.99
CA PHE A 84 -0.19 -3.27 -14.09
C PHE A 84 0.42 -2.25 -15.05
N GLU A 85 0.20 -2.44 -16.34
CA GLU A 85 0.72 -1.53 -17.37
C GLU A 85 0.03 -0.17 -17.30
N PRO A 86 0.75 0.97 -17.36
CA PRO A 86 0.15 2.30 -17.42
C PRO A 86 -0.79 2.46 -18.61
N ASP A 87 -1.93 3.10 -18.39
CA ASP A 87 -2.93 3.40 -19.41
C ASP A 87 -2.96 4.92 -19.71
N LYS A 88 -2.14 5.33 -20.66
CA LYS A 88 -2.01 6.76 -21.03
C LYS A 88 -3.30 7.39 -21.47
N GLU A 89 -4.27 6.60 -21.97
CA GLU A 89 -5.58 7.11 -22.38
C GLU A 89 -6.41 7.65 -21.21
N LYS A 90 -6.12 7.19 -19.99
CA LYS A 90 -6.82 7.61 -18.77
C LYS A 90 -6.10 8.72 -17.97
N PHE A 91 -4.87 9.07 -18.33
CA PHE A 91 -4.09 10.05 -17.57
C PHE A 91 -4.77 11.42 -17.42
N TYR A 92 -5.62 11.80 -18.38
CA TYR A 92 -6.39 13.05 -18.28
C TYR A 92 -7.33 13.08 -17.07
N LEU A 93 -7.81 11.93 -16.58
CA LEU A 93 -8.66 11.84 -15.39
C LEU A 93 -7.88 12.20 -14.12
N HIS A 94 -6.57 11.98 -14.11
CA HIS A 94 -5.64 12.33 -13.05
C HIS A 94 -5.04 13.74 -13.20
N ASN A 95 -5.60 14.56 -14.08
CA ASN A 95 -5.10 15.90 -14.37
C ASN A 95 -3.64 15.93 -14.88
N ILE A 96 -3.14 14.82 -15.43
CA ILE A 96 -1.83 14.74 -16.04
C ILE A 96 -1.91 15.36 -17.45
N MET A 97 -1.07 16.34 -17.72
CA MET A 97 -1.03 17.00 -19.02
C MET A 97 -0.24 16.15 -20.02
N LYS A 98 -0.60 16.23 -21.32
CA LYS A 98 0.08 15.44 -22.38
C LYS A 98 1.60 15.63 -22.41
N LYS A 99 2.10 16.82 -22.08
CA LYS A 99 3.54 17.11 -22.00
C LYS A 99 4.26 16.32 -20.90
N ASP A 100 3.51 15.84 -19.89
CA ASP A 100 4.05 15.12 -18.73
C ASP A 100 3.89 13.60 -18.86
N TYR A 101 3.29 13.10 -19.96
CA TYR A 101 3.04 11.67 -20.18
C TYR A 101 4.33 10.84 -20.21
N GLU A 102 5.43 11.42 -20.72
CA GLU A 102 6.73 10.76 -20.74
C GLU A 102 7.29 10.43 -19.33
N ASN A 103 6.80 11.12 -18.29
CA ASN A 103 7.21 10.84 -16.92
C ASN A 103 6.68 9.48 -16.43
N TYR A 104 5.67 8.95 -17.12
CA TYR A 104 5.03 7.66 -16.85
C TYR A 104 5.41 6.60 -17.89
N ASP A 105 6.47 6.83 -18.68
CA ASP A 105 6.99 5.84 -19.60
C ASP A 105 7.62 4.68 -18.83
N VAL A 106 7.28 3.47 -19.28
CA VAL A 106 7.93 2.25 -18.77
C VAL A 106 9.36 2.24 -19.30
N THR A 107 10.32 2.36 -18.41
CA THR A 107 11.75 2.33 -18.75
C THR A 107 12.34 0.93 -18.66
N GLU A 108 11.73 0.09 -17.83
CA GLU A 108 12.16 -1.28 -17.60
C GLU A 108 10.96 -2.14 -17.19
N THR A 109 11.02 -3.42 -17.49
CA THR A 109 10.10 -4.43 -16.97
C THR A 109 10.91 -5.51 -16.27
N VAL A 110 10.66 -5.71 -14.97
CA VAL A 110 11.35 -6.71 -14.17
C VAL A 110 10.40 -7.81 -13.72
N GLU A 111 10.89 -9.04 -13.65
CA GLU A 111 10.17 -10.15 -13.02
C GLU A 111 10.37 -10.09 -11.51
N VAL A 112 9.26 -10.16 -10.77
CA VAL A 112 9.24 -10.09 -9.32
C VAL A 112 8.60 -11.35 -8.77
N GLU A 113 9.32 -12.03 -7.88
CA GLU A 113 8.74 -13.11 -7.09
C GLU A 113 7.75 -12.52 -6.09
N CYS A 114 6.49 -12.95 -6.21
CA CYS A 114 5.42 -12.56 -5.31
C CYS A 114 5.04 -13.72 -4.39
N ASP A 115 4.63 -13.39 -3.19
CA ASP A 115 4.04 -14.33 -2.24
C ASP A 115 2.81 -13.70 -1.59
N THR A 116 2.06 -14.48 -0.80
CA THR A 116 0.98 -13.93 0.01
C THR A 116 1.54 -13.18 1.21
N LEU A 117 0.80 -12.17 1.67
CA LEU A 117 1.19 -11.47 2.90
C LEU A 117 1.23 -12.45 4.10
N GLU A 118 0.30 -13.39 4.16
CA GLU A 118 0.27 -14.42 5.20
C GLU A 118 1.56 -15.26 5.24
N ASN A 119 2.01 -15.75 4.10
CA ASN A 119 3.23 -16.57 4.02
C ASN A 119 4.46 -15.77 4.43
N LEU A 120 4.56 -14.53 3.93
CA LEU A 120 5.66 -13.64 4.27
C LEU A 120 5.73 -13.36 5.77
N LEU A 121 4.59 -13.07 6.41
CA LEU A 121 4.54 -12.79 7.84
C LEU A 121 4.93 -14.01 8.69
N LYS A 122 4.51 -15.21 8.27
CA LYS A 122 4.94 -16.47 8.90
C LYS A 122 6.45 -16.68 8.76
N GLU A 123 7.02 -16.45 7.57
CA GLU A 123 8.47 -16.55 7.29
C GLU A 123 9.28 -15.64 8.22
N ILE A 124 8.80 -14.42 8.45
CA ILE A 124 9.51 -13.44 9.28
C ILE A 124 9.08 -13.44 10.74
N SER A 125 8.23 -14.41 11.15
CA SER A 125 7.76 -14.63 12.52
C SER A 125 6.97 -13.45 13.13
N ILE A 126 6.24 -12.71 12.30
CA ILE A 126 5.28 -11.69 12.76
C ILE A 126 3.95 -12.37 12.97
N LYS A 127 3.40 -12.25 14.18
CA LYS A 127 2.13 -12.89 14.59
C LYS A 127 0.93 -11.95 14.47
N GLU A 128 1.14 -10.65 14.66
CA GLU A 128 0.10 -9.63 14.69
C GLU A 128 0.57 -8.39 13.92
N ILE A 129 -0.35 -7.69 13.31
CA ILE A 129 -0.12 -6.41 12.62
C ILE A 129 -1.03 -5.38 13.29
N ASP A 130 -0.45 -4.28 13.77
CA ASP A 130 -1.24 -3.18 14.30
C ASP A 130 -1.64 -2.20 13.19
N TYR A 131 -0.71 -1.91 12.27
CA TYR A 131 -0.93 -1.01 11.14
C TYR A 131 -0.43 -1.61 9.82
N LEU A 132 -1.28 -1.61 8.81
CA LEU A 132 -0.98 -2.05 7.45
C LEU A 132 -1.26 -0.90 6.47
N LYS A 133 -0.21 -0.38 5.83
CA LYS A 133 -0.33 0.50 4.67
C LYS A 133 -0.12 -0.31 3.40
N ILE A 134 -1.00 -0.10 2.41
CA ILE A 134 -0.88 -0.69 1.07
C ILE A 134 -1.01 0.44 0.04
N ASP A 135 0.05 0.63 -0.74
CA ASP A 135 0.15 1.65 -1.78
C ASP A 135 1.01 1.06 -2.90
N THR A 136 0.38 0.24 -3.73
CA THR A 136 1.06 -0.60 -4.73
C THR A 136 0.60 -0.34 -6.14
N GLN A 137 -0.13 0.76 -6.30
CA GLN A 137 -0.54 1.27 -7.60
C GLN A 137 -1.39 0.25 -8.38
N GLY A 138 -2.41 -0.32 -7.70
CA GLY A 138 -3.43 -1.18 -8.28
C GLY A 138 -3.42 -2.65 -7.80
N ALA A 139 -2.41 -3.11 -7.03
CA ALA A 139 -2.37 -4.49 -6.53
C ALA A 139 -3.02 -4.67 -5.14
N GLU A 140 -3.63 -3.65 -4.57
CA GLU A 140 -4.20 -3.61 -3.21
C GLU A 140 -5.17 -4.77 -2.97
N LEU A 141 -6.09 -5.03 -3.91
CA LEU A 141 -7.07 -6.11 -3.79
C LEU A 141 -6.38 -7.50 -3.74
N GLU A 142 -5.38 -7.72 -4.58
CA GLU A 142 -4.68 -9.00 -4.62
C GLU A 142 -3.87 -9.22 -3.33
N ILE A 143 -3.31 -8.16 -2.75
CA ILE A 143 -2.60 -8.22 -1.46
C ILE A 143 -3.58 -8.53 -0.33
N LEU A 144 -4.76 -7.90 -0.31
CA LEU A 144 -5.80 -8.20 0.69
C LEU A 144 -6.30 -9.63 0.60
N LYS A 145 -6.46 -10.20 -0.59
CA LYS A 145 -6.79 -11.62 -0.77
C LYS A 145 -5.70 -12.54 -0.19
N GLY A 146 -4.45 -12.08 -0.17
CA GLY A 146 -3.31 -12.78 0.42
C GLY A 146 -3.10 -12.55 1.92
N LEU A 147 -4.01 -11.82 2.60
CA LEU A 147 -3.90 -11.48 4.02
C LEU A 147 -4.06 -12.71 4.95
N GLY A 148 -4.78 -13.74 4.48
CA GLY A 148 -5.04 -14.94 5.27
C GLY A 148 -5.83 -14.65 6.55
N ASN A 149 -5.32 -15.16 7.69
CA ASN A 149 -5.95 -14.99 8.99
C ASN A 149 -5.52 -13.72 9.74
N TYR A 150 -4.62 -12.92 9.15
CA TYR A 150 -4.21 -11.67 9.79
C TYR A 150 -5.34 -10.64 9.76
N ARG A 151 -5.47 -9.89 10.85
CA ARG A 151 -6.49 -8.84 11.00
C ARG A 151 -5.84 -7.59 11.59
N PRO A 152 -5.20 -6.74 10.75
CA PRO A 152 -4.62 -5.48 11.20
C PRO A 152 -5.64 -4.62 11.93
N LEU A 153 -5.22 -3.93 12.99
CA LEU A 153 -6.10 -3.02 13.73
C LEU A 153 -6.44 -1.75 12.94
N LEU A 154 -5.56 -1.38 12.02
CA LEU A 154 -5.78 -0.27 11.11
C LEU A 154 -5.19 -0.60 9.74
N ILE A 155 -5.99 -0.42 8.70
CA ILE A 155 -5.56 -0.53 7.30
C ILE A 155 -5.70 0.84 6.65
N LYS A 156 -4.60 1.33 6.05
CA LYS A 156 -4.60 2.45 5.13
C LYS A 156 -4.25 1.94 3.75
N LEU A 157 -5.03 2.31 2.75
CA LEU A 157 -4.73 1.96 1.36
C LEU A 157 -5.04 3.10 0.41
N GLU A 158 -4.33 3.14 -0.72
CA GLU A 158 -4.67 3.99 -1.85
C GLU A 158 -5.67 3.27 -2.75
N ALA A 159 -6.77 3.94 -3.08
CA ALA A 159 -7.76 3.43 -4.01
C ALA A 159 -7.87 4.34 -5.23
N HIS A 160 -7.76 3.76 -6.41
CA HIS A 160 -8.00 4.44 -7.67
C HIS A 160 -9.48 4.37 -8.04
N ILE A 161 -10.18 5.50 -7.98
CA ILE A 161 -11.56 5.61 -8.47
C ILE A 161 -11.57 5.49 -9.99
N PHE A 162 -10.60 6.14 -10.63
CA PHE A 162 -10.28 6.00 -12.03
C PHE A 162 -8.85 5.45 -12.11
N SER A 163 -8.70 4.17 -12.45
CA SER A 163 -7.35 3.61 -12.55
C SER A 163 -6.58 4.24 -13.70
N MET A 164 -5.31 4.57 -13.45
CA MET A 164 -4.36 4.96 -14.49
C MET A 164 -3.58 3.77 -15.06
N TYR A 165 -3.96 2.55 -14.71
CA TYR A 165 -3.36 1.31 -15.17
C TYR A 165 -4.41 0.43 -15.84
N LYS A 166 -3.97 -0.44 -16.78
CA LYS A 166 -4.82 -1.39 -17.49
C LYS A 166 -5.18 -2.57 -16.58
N ASN A 167 -6.41 -3.04 -16.69
CA ASN A 167 -6.88 -4.30 -16.06
C ASN A 167 -6.73 -4.35 -14.52
N THR A 168 -6.67 -3.22 -13.84
CA THR A 168 -6.71 -3.19 -12.39
C THR A 168 -8.11 -3.53 -11.88
N PRO A 169 -8.21 -4.15 -10.70
CA PRO A 169 -9.48 -4.28 -10.01
C PRO A 169 -10.16 -2.92 -9.79
N SER A 170 -11.47 -2.91 -9.76
CA SER A 170 -12.22 -1.70 -9.43
C SER A 170 -12.14 -1.39 -7.93
N TRP A 171 -12.25 -0.12 -7.57
CA TRP A 171 -12.33 0.29 -6.16
C TRP A 171 -13.52 -0.32 -5.42
N HIS A 172 -14.63 -0.65 -6.13
CA HIS A 172 -15.77 -1.34 -5.54
C HIS A 172 -15.42 -2.77 -5.09
N GLU A 173 -14.62 -3.51 -5.89
CA GLU A 173 -14.15 -4.85 -5.51
C GLU A 173 -13.25 -4.78 -4.28
N LEU A 174 -12.42 -3.74 -4.19
CA LEU A 174 -11.56 -3.47 -3.05
C LEU A 174 -12.38 -3.24 -1.77
N LEU A 175 -13.40 -2.36 -1.82
CA LEU A 175 -14.30 -2.10 -0.70
C LEU A 175 -15.07 -3.36 -0.30
N ASN A 176 -15.61 -4.09 -1.26
CA ASN A 176 -16.34 -5.34 -0.98
C ASN A 176 -15.43 -6.38 -0.29
N CYS A 177 -14.16 -6.48 -0.70
CA CYS A 177 -13.20 -7.36 -0.04
C CYS A 177 -13.04 -6.99 1.43
N LEU A 178 -12.87 -5.71 1.74
CA LEU A 178 -12.70 -5.23 3.12
C LEU A 178 -13.97 -5.41 3.96
N TYR A 179 -15.15 -5.15 3.41
CA TYR A 179 -16.41 -5.42 4.11
C TYR A 179 -16.58 -6.91 4.41
N ASN A 180 -16.24 -7.79 3.47
CA ASN A 180 -16.28 -9.24 3.68
C ASN A 180 -15.24 -9.72 4.72
N LEU A 181 -14.14 -8.98 4.90
CA LEU A 181 -13.16 -9.18 5.96
C LEU A 181 -13.59 -8.54 7.30
N ASN A 182 -14.81 -8.02 7.38
CA ASN A 182 -15.39 -7.35 8.54
C ASN A 182 -14.67 -6.06 8.95
N TYR A 183 -14.30 -5.23 7.95
CA TYR A 183 -13.76 -3.89 8.17
C TYR A 183 -14.78 -2.80 7.86
N THR A 184 -14.69 -1.70 8.60
CA THR A 184 -15.48 -0.49 8.41
C THR A 184 -14.55 0.67 8.00
N MET A 185 -14.94 1.39 6.97
CA MET A 185 -14.27 2.62 6.55
C MET A 185 -14.57 3.73 7.57
N ILE A 186 -13.53 4.40 8.07
CA ILE A 186 -13.66 5.46 9.06
C ILE A 186 -13.18 6.82 8.57
N ASP A 187 -12.34 6.85 7.54
CA ASP A 187 -11.84 8.12 6.98
C ASP A 187 -11.42 7.91 5.53
N TRP A 188 -11.39 9.01 4.78
CA TRP A 188 -10.85 9.05 3.43
C TRP A 188 -10.34 10.45 3.09
N LYS A 189 -9.32 10.51 2.26
CA LYS A 189 -8.72 11.77 1.80
C LYS A 189 -8.43 11.67 0.32
N SER A 190 -8.90 12.65 -0.47
CA SER A 190 -8.53 12.73 -1.89
C SER A 190 -7.05 13.04 -2.07
N ILE A 191 -6.44 12.40 -3.07
CA ILE A 191 -5.04 12.58 -3.44
C ILE A 191 -4.98 13.22 -4.84
N GLY A 192 -3.95 14.03 -5.04
CA GLY A 192 -3.63 14.62 -6.34
C GLY A 192 -4.66 15.64 -6.85
N GLY A 193 -4.49 15.99 -8.11
CA GLY A 193 -5.42 16.83 -8.86
C GLY A 193 -6.55 15.99 -9.46
N HIS A 194 -7.71 16.62 -9.69
CA HIS A 194 -8.83 15.97 -10.36
C HIS A 194 -9.53 16.94 -11.30
N ARG A 195 -10.00 16.44 -12.41
CA ARG A 195 -10.80 17.19 -13.39
C ARG A 195 -12.30 17.01 -13.19
N THR A 196 -12.68 16.06 -12.36
CA THR A 196 -14.07 15.74 -12.05
C THR A 196 -14.39 16.14 -10.61
N ARG A 197 -15.67 16.10 -10.23
CA ARG A 197 -16.08 16.31 -8.84
C ARG A 197 -15.69 15.13 -7.93
N VAL A 198 -15.45 13.96 -8.54
CA VAL A 198 -14.97 12.76 -7.85
C VAL A 198 -13.46 12.75 -7.96
N PRO A 199 -12.72 12.53 -6.87
CA PRO A 199 -11.26 12.42 -6.91
C PRO A 199 -10.84 11.20 -7.74
N ALA A 200 -9.68 11.28 -8.39
CA ALA A 200 -9.15 10.15 -9.16
C ALA A 200 -8.58 9.06 -8.24
N GLU A 201 -7.99 9.48 -7.13
CA GLU A 201 -7.33 8.64 -6.13
C GLU A 201 -7.72 9.08 -4.73
N MET A 202 -7.76 8.14 -3.81
CA MET A 202 -8.06 8.39 -2.39
C MET A 202 -7.20 7.53 -1.49
N ASP A 203 -6.67 8.13 -0.42
CA ASP A 203 -6.28 7.38 0.78
C ASP A 203 -7.53 7.03 1.57
N ILE A 204 -7.72 5.77 1.92
CA ILE A 204 -8.87 5.30 2.68
C ILE A 204 -8.37 4.55 3.91
N ILE A 205 -9.03 4.78 5.04
CA ILE A 205 -8.68 4.18 6.33
C ILE A 205 -9.81 3.28 6.82
N PHE A 206 -9.44 2.08 7.25
CA PHE A 206 -10.33 1.06 7.75
C PHE A 206 -9.89 0.54 9.11
N ILE A 207 -10.88 0.19 9.94
CA ILE A 207 -10.70 -0.53 11.19
C ILE A 207 -11.60 -1.78 11.20
N PRO A 208 -11.28 -2.81 12.01
CA PRO A 208 -12.19 -3.93 12.23
C PRO A 208 -13.54 -3.44 12.74
N ASN A 209 -14.61 -4.09 12.31
CA ASN A 209 -15.94 -3.81 12.82
C ASN A 209 -16.11 -4.49 14.19
N PHE A 210 -16.06 -3.72 15.26
CA PHE A 210 -16.14 -4.22 16.64
C PHE A 210 -17.58 -4.52 17.10
N ASN A 211 -18.60 -4.32 16.25
CA ASN A 211 -20.00 -4.57 16.62
C ASN A 211 -20.41 -6.04 16.54
N ASN A 212 -19.55 -6.92 16.08
CA ASN A 212 -19.77 -8.36 16.10
C ASN A 212 -19.01 -8.95 17.31
N GLU A 213 -19.73 -9.08 18.43
CA GLU A 213 -19.30 -9.93 19.53
C GLU A 213 -19.42 -11.40 19.07
N GLU A 214 -18.36 -11.97 18.53
CA GLU A 214 -18.09 -13.41 18.48
C GLU A 214 -16.68 -13.70 18.98
#